data_c45ee05986a53d53344420fb801ee46f
#
_entry.id   c45ee05986a53d53344420fb801ee46f
#
_cell.length_a   1.000
_cell.length_b   1.000
_cell.length_c   1.000
_cell.angle_alpha   90.00
_cell.angle_beta   90.00
_cell.angle_gamma   90.00
#
_symmetry.space_group_name_H-M   'P 1'
#
loop_
_entity.id
_entity.type
_entity.pdbx_description
1 polymer ?
#
loop_
_entity_poly.entity_id
_entity_poly.type
_entity_poly.pdbx_seq_one_letter_code
_entity_poly.pdbx_strand_id
1 'polypeptide(L)'
;MCTLFKRQVEHRPVEQILINTSREETRVAILDDGLLQDLFIERACARGLVGNVYWGQVVRVLPGMQSAFLDVGLERTAFLHIAEIEGARMDTGTFKPIESLLHEGQRLMVQVAKDPIGTKGARLTTTISLAGRKLVYLPNDSHIGVSQRIEDAALREELRTLATTVRQKDEKGGYIVRTCAEEGATEQEFLSDMAYLARLWDGIRHRAQEVKKPTLLYQDLTLAQRTLRDMVHEGCLLYTSPSPRDRSVSRMPSSA
;
A
#
# COMPACT_ATOMS: atom_id res chain seq x y z
N MET A 1 28.63 51.08 -22.43
CA MET A 1 28.71 49.67 -22.67
C MET A 1 27.95 49.00 -21.54
N CYS A 2 26.67 48.75 -21.77
CA CYS A 2 25.75 48.27 -20.72
C CYS A 2 25.56 46.76 -20.89
N THR A 3 26.17 45.99 -20.02
CA THR A 3 26.11 44.51 -20.05
C THR A 3 24.80 44.08 -19.42
N LEU A 4 23.84 43.73 -20.24
CA LEU A 4 22.56 43.10 -19.82
C LEU A 4 22.87 41.68 -19.28
N PHE A 5 22.86 41.52 -17.98
CA PHE A 5 22.79 40.21 -17.32
C PHE A 5 21.41 39.61 -17.66
N LYS A 6 21.36 38.71 -18.65
CA LYS A 6 20.25 37.79 -18.79
C LYS A 6 20.26 36.87 -17.58
N ARG A 7 19.35 37.09 -16.61
CA ARG A 7 18.98 36.05 -15.64
C ARG A 7 18.49 34.86 -16.46
N GLN A 8 19.27 33.80 -16.53
CA GLN A 8 18.74 32.47 -16.86
C GLN A 8 17.73 32.15 -15.77
N VAL A 9 16.46 32.19 -16.10
CA VAL A 9 15.41 31.57 -15.30
C VAL A 9 15.67 30.08 -15.44
N GLU A 10 16.22 29.47 -14.40
CA GLU A 10 16.28 28.01 -14.31
C GLU A 10 14.83 27.51 -14.41
N HIS A 11 14.51 26.93 -15.55
CA HIS A 11 13.22 26.29 -15.76
C HIS A 11 13.24 25.02 -14.90
N ARG A 12 12.66 25.09 -13.71
CA ARG A 12 12.41 23.88 -12.93
C ARG A 12 11.24 23.16 -13.61
N PRO A 13 11.44 21.88 -14.00
CA PRO A 13 10.36 21.10 -14.59
C PRO A 13 9.15 21.13 -13.64
N VAL A 14 7.98 21.37 -14.22
CA VAL A 14 6.73 21.43 -13.45
C VAL A 14 6.03 20.09 -13.58
N GLU A 15 6.12 19.27 -12.56
CA GLU A 15 5.38 18.02 -12.51
C GLU A 15 3.89 18.29 -12.29
N GLN A 16 3.06 17.69 -13.13
CA GLN A 16 1.61 17.83 -13.08
C GLN A 16 0.96 16.47 -12.94
N ILE A 17 0.06 16.34 -11.97
CA ILE A 17 -0.73 15.13 -11.76
C ILE A 17 -2.19 15.43 -12.12
N LEU A 18 -2.70 14.72 -13.13
CA LEU A 18 -4.08 14.85 -13.58
C LEU A 18 -4.87 13.62 -13.12
N ILE A 19 -5.87 13.82 -12.28
CA ILE A 19 -6.76 12.76 -11.79
C ILE A 19 -8.15 12.95 -12.36
N ASN A 20 -8.62 11.95 -13.11
CA ASN A 20 -9.99 11.88 -13.60
C ASN A 20 -10.68 10.65 -13.00
N THR A 21 -11.81 10.85 -12.32
CA THR A 21 -12.58 9.78 -11.68
C THR A 21 -13.99 9.75 -12.22
N SER A 22 -14.42 8.60 -12.75
CA SER A 22 -15.79 8.29 -13.12
C SER A 22 -16.34 7.15 -12.25
N ARG A 23 -17.58 6.70 -12.53
CA ARG A 23 -18.15 5.51 -11.88
C ARG A 23 -17.45 4.22 -12.33
N GLU A 24 -16.98 4.19 -13.57
CA GLU A 24 -16.43 3.01 -14.21
C GLU A 24 -14.93 2.88 -14.00
N GLU A 25 -14.23 4.01 -13.94
CA GLU A 25 -12.76 4.01 -13.86
C GLU A 25 -12.18 5.29 -13.27
N THR A 26 -10.98 5.16 -12.72
CA THR A 26 -10.10 6.27 -12.34
C THR A 26 -8.89 6.25 -13.25
N ARG A 27 -8.56 7.40 -13.85
CA ARG A 27 -7.35 7.62 -14.65
C ARG A 27 -6.46 8.62 -13.94
N VAL A 28 -5.18 8.34 -13.93
CA VAL A 28 -4.15 9.25 -13.42
C VAL A 28 -3.07 9.40 -14.48
N ALA A 29 -2.80 10.62 -14.90
CA ALA A 29 -1.72 10.95 -15.80
C ALA A 29 -0.69 11.83 -15.08
N ILE A 30 0.58 11.50 -15.25
CA ILE A 30 1.71 12.26 -14.74
C ILE A 30 2.40 12.92 -15.94
N LEU A 31 2.54 14.23 -15.86
CA LEU A 31 3.19 15.03 -16.89
C LEU A 31 4.40 15.73 -16.29
N ASP A 32 5.49 15.78 -17.06
CA ASP A 32 6.67 16.57 -16.79
C ASP A 32 6.84 17.57 -17.93
N ASP A 33 6.86 18.87 -17.61
CA ASP A 33 6.84 19.96 -18.61
C ASP A 33 5.78 19.80 -19.72
N GLY A 34 4.58 19.29 -19.35
CA GLY A 34 3.47 19.07 -20.28
C GLY A 34 3.60 17.81 -21.14
N LEU A 35 4.65 17.01 -20.97
CA LEU A 35 4.84 15.72 -21.64
C LEU A 35 4.35 14.59 -20.75
N LEU A 36 3.51 13.70 -21.30
CA LEU A 36 3.02 12.53 -20.58
C LEU A 36 4.16 11.57 -20.27
N GLN A 37 4.43 11.33 -18.98
CA GLN A 37 5.39 10.35 -18.49
C GLN A 37 4.72 9.02 -18.19
N ASP A 38 3.65 9.04 -17.38
CA ASP A 38 2.94 7.86 -16.95
C ASP A 38 1.42 8.02 -17.08
N LEU A 39 0.74 6.91 -17.41
CA LEU A 39 -0.71 6.83 -17.43
C LEU A 39 -1.17 5.57 -16.68
N PHE A 40 -1.91 5.76 -15.60
CA PHE A 40 -2.50 4.68 -14.81
C PHE A 40 -4.02 4.67 -14.98
N ILE A 41 -4.60 3.47 -15.08
CA ILE A 41 -6.05 3.28 -15.19
C ILE A 41 -6.47 2.17 -14.22
N GLU A 42 -7.41 2.49 -13.32
CA GLU A 42 -8.04 1.52 -12.43
C GLU A 42 -9.53 1.46 -12.75
N ARG A 43 -10.02 0.30 -13.17
CA ARG A 43 -11.43 0.08 -13.47
C ARG A 43 -12.16 -0.42 -12.24
N ALA A 44 -13.34 0.12 -11.96
CA ALA A 44 -14.14 -0.25 -10.79
C ALA A 44 -14.49 -1.75 -10.77
N CYS A 45 -14.80 -2.34 -11.94
CA CYS A 45 -15.12 -3.77 -12.08
C CYS A 45 -13.91 -4.71 -12.01
N ALA A 46 -12.68 -4.18 -12.10
CA ALA A 46 -11.45 -4.96 -12.09
C ALA A 46 -10.42 -4.39 -11.09
N ARG A 47 -10.93 -3.79 -10.00
CA ARG A 47 -10.07 -3.31 -8.93
C ARG A 47 -9.38 -4.49 -8.27
N GLY A 48 -8.05 -4.42 -8.15
CA GLY A 48 -7.23 -5.41 -7.48
C GLY A 48 -7.56 -5.55 -5.99
N LEU A 49 -7.30 -6.71 -5.43
CA LEU A 49 -7.47 -7.04 -4.01
C LEU A 49 -6.16 -6.98 -3.24
N VAL A 50 -5.03 -6.88 -3.94
CA VAL A 50 -3.68 -6.82 -3.33
C VAL A 50 -3.62 -5.72 -2.28
N GLY A 51 -3.08 -6.06 -1.10
CA GLY A 51 -3.01 -5.16 0.05
C GLY A 51 -4.23 -5.21 0.98
N ASN A 52 -5.38 -5.69 0.52
CA ASN A 52 -6.57 -5.85 1.37
C ASN A 52 -6.31 -6.86 2.49
N VAL A 53 -6.76 -6.53 3.71
CA VAL A 53 -6.66 -7.40 4.88
C VAL A 53 -8.04 -7.96 5.22
N TYR A 54 -8.10 -9.26 5.44
CA TYR A 54 -9.31 -10.01 5.74
C TYR A 54 -9.19 -10.76 7.06
N TRP A 55 -10.32 -10.93 7.74
CA TRP A 55 -10.51 -11.99 8.71
C TRP A 55 -10.94 -13.24 7.95
N GLY A 56 -10.08 -14.25 7.88
CA GLY A 56 -10.32 -15.47 7.12
C GLY A 56 -10.56 -16.68 8.02
N GLN A 57 -11.22 -17.70 7.48
CA GLN A 57 -11.41 -18.99 8.11
C GLN A 57 -10.82 -20.11 7.24
N VAL A 58 -10.00 -20.96 7.83
CA VAL A 58 -9.44 -22.15 7.16
C VAL A 58 -10.56 -23.12 6.83
N VAL A 59 -10.74 -23.38 5.54
CA VAL A 59 -11.73 -24.34 5.02
C VAL A 59 -11.12 -25.73 4.91
N ARG A 60 -9.88 -25.79 4.44
CA ARG A 60 -9.16 -27.06 4.23
C ARG A 60 -7.65 -26.89 4.33
N VAL A 61 -7.00 -27.83 4.98
CA VAL A 61 -5.54 -27.95 5.01
C VAL A 61 -5.11 -29.08 4.09
N LEU A 62 -4.07 -28.86 3.30
CA LEU A 62 -3.50 -29.80 2.33
C LEU A 62 -2.01 -30.06 2.65
N PRO A 63 -1.70 -31.01 3.54
CA PRO A 63 -0.33 -31.30 3.96
C PRO A 63 0.61 -31.65 2.79
N GLY A 64 0.13 -32.42 1.82
CA GLY A 64 0.92 -32.82 0.65
C GLY A 64 1.36 -31.67 -0.24
N MET A 65 0.68 -30.50 -0.16
CA MET A 65 1.02 -29.25 -0.88
C MET A 65 1.56 -28.18 0.06
N GLN A 66 1.69 -28.46 1.33
CA GLN A 66 2.06 -27.49 2.37
C GLN A 66 1.26 -26.17 2.24
N SER A 67 -0.07 -26.29 2.11
CA SER A 67 -0.95 -25.18 1.79
C SER A 67 -2.31 -25.32 2.45
N ALA A 68 -3.04 -24.23 2.57
CA ALA A 68 -4.41 -24.20 3.05
C ALA A 68 -5.31 -23.35 2.14
N PHE A 69 -6.59 -23.70 2.08
CA PHE A 69 -7.62 -22.88 1.48
C PHE A 69 -8.41 -22.16 2.58
N LEU A 70 -8.61 -20.86 2.38
CA LEU A 70 -9.32 -20.00 3.32
C LEU A 70 -10.55 -19.38 2.65
N ASP A 71 -11.64 -19.36 3.39
CA ASP A 71 -12.74 -18.45 3.11
C ASP A 71 -12.43 -17.08 3.69
N VAL A 72 -12.44 -16.06 2.87
CA VAL A 72 -12.23 -14.65 3.24
C VAL A 72 -13.43 -13.77 2.90
N GLY A 73 -14.57 -14.40 2.55
CA GLY A 73 -15.79 -13.69 2.13
C GLY A 73 -15.77 -13.26 0.67
N LEU A 74 -14.85 -13.78 -0.14
CA LEU A 74 -14.83 -13.61 -1.59
C LEU A 74 -15.60 -14.74 -2.27
N GLU A 75 -15.93 -14.55 -3.54
CA GLU A 75 -16.63 -15.58 -4.35
C GLU A 75 -15.89 -16.92 -4.39
N ARG A 76 -14.56 -16.87 -4.32
CA ARG A 76 -13.68 -18.07 -4.35
C ARG A 76 -12.84 -18.13 -3.11
N THR A 77 -12.59 -19.37 -2.64
CA THR A 77 -11.61 -19.59 -1.57
C THR A 77 -10.22 -19.12 -1.98
N ALA A 78 -9.54 -18.51 -1.05
CA ALA A 78 -8.18 -17.99 -1.25
C ALA A 78 -7.13 -19.01 -0.80
N PHE A 79 -5.93 -18.90 -1.32
CA PHE A 79 -4.83 -19.85 -1.16
C PHE A 79 -3.74 -19.28 -0.27
N LEU A 80 -3.34 -20.04 0.76
CA LEU A 80 -2.25 -19.71 1.68
C LEU A 80 -1.20 -20.83 1.66
N HIS A 81 0.00 -20.50 1.23
CA HIS A 81 1.13 -21.44 1.23
C HIS A 81 1.95 -21.31 2.52
N ILE A 82 2.61 -22.37 2.95
CA ILE A 82 3.43 -22.41 4.17
C ILE A 82 4.49 -21.30 4.21
N ALA A 83 5.10 -20.98 3.07
CA ALA A 83 6.11 -19.93 2.96
C ALA A 83 5.57 -18.50 3.23
N GLU A 84 4.25 -18.34 3.21
CA GLU A 84 3.56 -17.07 3.47
C GLU A 84 2.99 -17.01 4.90
N ILE A 85 3.28 -18.04 5.72
CA ILE A 85 2.88 -18.09 7.13
C ILE A 85 4.04 -17.61 7.98
N GLU A 86 3.80 -16.57 8.73
CA GLU A 86 4.77 -15.99 9.65
C GLU A 86 5.18 -17.02 10.73
N GLY A 87 6.47 -17.08 11.04
CA GLY A 87 7.01 -18.05 12.01
C GLY A 87 6.96 -19.51 11.57
N ALA A 88 6.55 -19.79 10.32
CA ALA A 88 6.59 -21.15 9.77
C ALA A 88 8.00 -21.62 9.45
N ARG A 89 8.92 -20.72 9.12
CA ARG A 89 10.31 -21.02 8.80
C ARG A 89 11.11 -21.25 10.08
N MET A 90 11.79 -22.38 10.15
CA MET A 90 12.70 -22.71 11.25
C MET A 90 14.10 -22.13 11.00
N ASP A 91 14.92 -22.01 12.05
CA ASP A 91 16.32 -21.57 11.96
C ASP A 91 17.17 -22.48 11.07
N THR A 92 16.77 -23.74 10.92
CA THR A 92 17.37 -24.72 10.01
C THR A 92 17.12 -24.45 8.52
N GLY A 93 16.31 -23.44 8.19
CA GLY A 93 15.92 -23.09 6.83
C GLY A 93 14.75 -23.92 6.27
N THR A 94 14.28 -24.94 6.98
CA THR A 94 13.10 -25.74 6.63
C THR A 94 11.82 -25.12 7.19
N PHE A 95 10.67 -25.60 6.72
CA PHE A 95 9.37 -25.16 7.24
C PHE A 95 8.81 -26.19 8.22
N LYS A 96 8.09 -25.72 9.24
CA LYS A 96 7.24 -26.57 10.08
C LYS A 96 6.13 -27.18 9.21
N PRO A 97 5.65 -28.39 9.49
CA PRO A 97 4.49 -28.94 8.77
C PRO A 97 3.27 -28.04 8.91
N ILE A 98 2.53 -27.79 7.82
CA ILE A 98 1.40 -26.85 7.85
C ILE A 98 0.29 -27.29 8.81
N GLU A 99 0.09 -28.59 8.96
CA GLU A 99 -0.87 -29.19 9.90
C GLU A 99 -0.52 -28.92 11.37
N SER A 100 0.71 -28.53 11.67
CA SER A 100 1.11 -28.09 13.02
C SER A 100 0.80 -26.62 13.28
N LEU A 101 0.53 -25.84 12.22
CA LEU A 101 0.29 -24.39 12.30
C LEU A 101 -1.18 -24.03 12.08
N LEU A 102 -1.86 -24.79 11.23
CA LEU A 102 -3.25 -24.50 10.82
C LEU A 102 -4.12 -25.76 10.94
N HIS A 103 -5.36 -25.56 11.35
CA HIS A 103 -6.42 -26.58 11.36
C HIS A 103 -7.71 -26.02 10.75
N GLU A 104 -8.56 -26.91 10.26
CA GLU A 104 -9.84 -26.55 9.67
C GLU A 104 -10.74 -25.86 10.71
N GLY A 105 -11.43 -24.80 10.28
CA GLY A 105 -12.23 -23.96 11.15
C GLY A 105 -11.46 -22.85 11.88
N GLN A 106 -10.12 -22.90 11.91
CA GLN A 106 -9.30 -21.85 12.51
C GLN A 106 -9.51 -20.52 11.80
N ARG A 107 -9.53 -19.44 12.57
CA ARG A 107 -9.64 -18.07 12.05
C ARG A 107 -8.34 -17.33 12.23
N LEU A 108 -7.96 -16.56 11.22
CA LEU A 108 -6.75 -15.75 11.25
C LEU A 108 -6.89 -14.52 10.37
N MET A 109 -6.08 -13.52 10.67
CA MET A 109 -5.94 -12.32 9.83
C MET A 109 -4.98 -12.65 8.70
N VAL A 110 -5.36 -12.27 7.48
CA VAL A 110 -4.58 -12.51 6.26
C VAL A 110 -4.65 -11.30 5.33
N GLN A 111 -3.59 -11.10 4.57
CA GLN A 111 -3.51 -10.07 3.55
C GLN A 111 -3.42 -10.71 2.16
N VAL A 112 -4.02 -10.08 1.17
CA VAL A 112 -3.88 -10.51 -0.23
C VAL A 112 -2.52 -10.09 -0.76
N ALA A 113 -1.70 -11.07 -1.10
CA ALA A 113 -0.37 -10.88 -1.71
C ALA A 113 -0.42 -10.83 -3.24
N LYS A 114 -1.38 -11.57 -3.85
CA LYS A 114 -1.59 -11.56 -5.31
C LYS A 114 -3.08 -11.72 -5.63
N ASP A 115 -3.52 -11.01 -6.65
CA ASP A 115 -4.89 -11.08 -7.14
C ASP A 115 -5.27 -12.48 -7.66
N PRO A 116 -6.56 -12.82 -7.67
CA PRO A 116 -7.07 -14.00 -8.34
C PRO A 116 -6.69 -13.98 -9.83
N ILE A 117 -6.25 -15.12 -10.35
CA ILE A 117 -5.89 -15.26 -11.77
C ILE A 117 -6.66 -16.42 -12.38
N GLY A 118 -7.46 -16.17 -13.41
CA GLY A 118 -8.27 -17.16 -14.09
C GLY A 118 -9.22 -17.90 -13.11
N THR A 119 -9.03 -19.20 -12.94
CA THR A 119 -9.83 -20.05 -12.03
C THR A 119 -9.28 -20.12 -10.61
N LYS A 120 -8.08 -19.56 -10.35
CA LYS A 120 -7.41 -19.63 -9.04
C LYS A 120 -7.85 -18.47 -8.15
N GLY A 121 -8.10 -18.77 -6.86
CA GLY A 121 -8.37 -17.76 -5.84
C GLY A 121 -7.16 -16.86 -5.53
N ALA A 122 -7.40 -15.80 -4.77
CA ALA A 122 -6.34 -14.88 -4.32
C ALA A 122 -5.26 -15.63 -3.52
N ARG A 123 -3.99 -15.21 -3.65
CA ARG A 123 -2.91 -15.69 -2.81
C ARG A 123 -2.80 -14.82 -1.56
N LEU A 124 -2.74 -15.48 -0.42
CA LEU A 124 -2.70 -14.83 0.88
C LEU A 124 -1.32 -14.92 1.53
N THR A 125 -1.09 -14.02 2.47
CA THR A 125 0.02 -14.07 3.43
C THR A 125 -0.50 -13.71 4.83
N THR A 126 0.14 -14.23 5.88
CA THR A 126 -0.11 -13.80 7.26
C THR A 126 0.81 -12.65 7.69
N THR A 127 1.86 -12.39 6.92
CA THR A 127 2.75 -11.24 7.13
C THR A 127 2.06 -9.97 6.64
N ILE A 128 1.36 -9.31 7.55
CA ILE A 128 0.65 -8.07 7.24
C ILE A 128 1.65 -6.94 7.03
N SER A 129 1.45 -6.15 5.97
CA SER A 129 2.23 -4.96 5.68
C SER A 129 1.31 -3.78 5.32
N LEU A 130 1.50 -2.64 5.97
CA LEU A 130 0.70 -1.44 5.76
C LEU A 130 1.59 -0.32 5.22
N ALA A 131 1.30 0.16 4.02
CA ALA A 131 2.11 1.18 3.37
C ALA A 131 1.64 2.59 3.73
N GLY A 132 2.52 3.33 4.41
CA GLY A 132 2.46 4.78 4.57
C GLY A 132 3.14 5.52 3.40
N ARG A 133 3.46 6.79 3.59
CA ARG A 133 4.16 7.59 2.57
C ARG A 133 5.64 7.22 2.50
N LYS A 134 6.37 7.38 3.58
CA LYS A 134 7.82 7.13 3.68
C LYS A 134 8.16 5.75 4.25
N LEU A 135 7.21 5.11 4.95
CA LEU A 135 7.39 3.87 5.69
C LEU A 135 6.37 2.80 5.28
N VAL A 136 6.76 1.53 5.41
CA VAL A 136 5.86 0.39 5.47
C VAL A 136 5.92 -0.18 6.87
N TYR A 137 4.78 -0.34 7.51
CA TYR A 137 4.67 -0.92 8.85
C TYR A 137 4.45 -2.43 8.80
N LEU A 138 5.19 -3.16 9.61
CA LEU A 138 5.12 -4.61 9.77
C LEU A 138 4.74 -4.93 11.22
N PRO A 139 3.45 -5.17 11.52
CA PRO A 139 2.97 -5.29 12.90
C PRO A 139 3.62 -6.40 13.72
N ASN A 140 3.98 -7.48 13.06
CA ASN A 140 4.48 -8.70 13.71
C ASN A 140 6.01 -8.85 13.62
N ASP A 141 6.68 -7.99 12.85
CA ASP A 141 8.13 -7.97 12.75
C ASP A 141 8.68 -6.81 13.60
N SER A 142 9.85 -6.97 14.18
CA SER A 142 10.53 -5.92 14.94
C SER A 142 11.68 -5.26 14.17
N HIS A 143 11.94 -5.71 12.94
CA HIS A 143 13.06 -5.27 12.12
C HIS A 143 12.83 -3.90 11.51
N ILE A 144 13.90 -3.08 11.46
CA ILE A 144 13.91 -1.83 10.69
C ILE A 144 14.79 -2.06 9.45
N GLY A 145 14.11 -2.07 8.30
CA GLY A 145 14.73 -2.24 6.99
C GLY A 145 14.71 -0.95 6.17
N VAL A 146 15.49 -0.94 5.10
CA VAL A 146 15.45 0.10 4.06
C VAL A 146 15.28 -0.58 2.73
N SER A 147 14.47 -0.01 1.85
CA SER A 147 14.21 -0.54 0.50
C SER A 147 15.53 -0.84 -0.23
N GLN A 148 15.62 -2.02 -0.84
CA GLN A 148 16.79 -2.40 -1.64
C GLN A 148 16.93 -1.57 -2.92
N ARG A 149 15.90 -0.84 -3.32
CA ARG A 149 15.93 0.05 -4.48
C ARG A 149 16.71 1.34 -4.23
N ILE A 150 16.95 1.71 -2.96
CA ILE A 150 17.86 2.80 -2.59
C ILE A 150 19.26 2.25 -2.74
N GLU A 151 20.00 2.70 -3.76
CA GLU A 151 21.30 2.14 -4.12
C GLU A 151 22.43 2.70 -3.25
N ASP A 152 22.33 3.97 -2.84
CA ASP A 152 23.33 4.63 -2.01
C ASP A 152 23.40 4.02 -0.60
N ALA A 153 24.52 3.37 -0.31
CA ALA A 153 24.75 2.70 0.96
C ALA A 153 24.83 3.67 2.15
N ALA A 154 25.37 4.88 1.95
CA ALA A 154 25.49 5.90 2.99
C ALA A 154 24.10 6.43 3.36
N LEU A 155 23.30 6.77 2.36
CA LEU A 155 21.90 7.21 2.53
C LEU A 155 21.05 6.13 3.19
N ARG A 156 21.24 4.85 2.82
CA ARG A 156 20.52 3.73 3.47
C ARG A 156 20.78 3.64 4.96
N GLU A 157 22.04 3.84 5.36
CA GLU A 157 22.40 3.78 6.78
C GLU A 157 21.90 5.01 7.55
N GLU A 158 21.93 6.17 6.94
CA GLU A 158 21.35 7.41 7.48
C GLU A 158 19.84 7.23 7.72
N LEU A 159 19.09 6.78 6.71
CA LEU A 159 17.66 6.56 6.81
C LEU A 159 17.30 5.46 7.83
N ARG A 160 18.11 4.41 7.93
CA ARG A 160 17.94 3.37 8.95
C ARG A 160 18.13 3.93 10.35
N THR A 161 19.18 4.73 10.54
CA THR A 161 19.49 5.38 11.82
C THR A 161 18.37 6.34 12.22
N LEU A 162 17.88 7.14 11.28
CA LEU A 162 16.77 8.05 11.49
C LEU A 162 15.52 7.29 11.92
N ALA A 163 15.11 6.24 11.19
CA ALA A 163 13.95 5.41 11.51
C ALA A 163 14.09 4.73 12.89
N THR A 164 15.30 4.29 13.24
CA THR A 164 15.59 3.67 14.53
C THR A 164 15.49 4.66 15.68
N THR A 165 15.99 5.88 15.48
CA THR A 165 15.99 6.96 16.49
C THR A 165 14.58 7.44 16.78
N VAL A 166 13.76 7.58 15.72
CA VAL A 166 12.40 8.09 15.80
C VAL A 166 11.44 7.05 16.40
N ARG A 167 11.70 5.76 16.19
CA ARG A 167 10.86 4.69 16.72
C ARG A 167 10.83 4.73 18.25
N GLN A 168 9.63 4.70 18.82
CA GLN A 168 9.45 4.62 20.29
C GLN A 168 9.92 3.25 20.81
N LYS A 169 10.58 3.25 21.98
CA LYS A 169 11.18 2.02 22.56
C LYS A 169 10.14 0.92 22.87
N ASP A 170 8.92 1.30 23.17
CA ASP A 170 7.83 0.36 23.50
C ASP A 170 6.94 0.01 22.30
N GLU A 171 7.25 0.53 21.12
CA GLU A 171 6.46 0.28 19.91
C GLU A 171 6.70 -1.13 19.39
N LYS A 172 5.63 -1.91 19.32
CA LYS A 172 5.63 -3.24 18.71
C LYS A 172 5.49 -3.08 17.20
N GLY A 173 6.28 -3.82 16.45
CA GLY A 173 6.28 -3.80 15.00
C GLY A 173 7.56 -3.23 14.40
N GLY A 174 7.83 -3.55 13.15
CA GLY A 174 8.96 -3.10 12.37
C GLY A 174 8.56 -2.11 11.28
N TYR A 175 9.56 -1.55 10.65
CA TYR A 175 9.38 -0.59 9.57
C TYR A 175 10.34 -0.85 8.43
N ILE A 176 9.86 -0.65 7.20
CA ILE A 176 10.72 -0.61 6.01
C ILE A 176 10.63 0.80 5.42
N VAL A 177 11.76 1.48 5.31
CA VAL A 177 11.85 2.78 4.65
C VAL A 177 11.67 2.60 3.15
N ARG A 178 10.76 3.38 2.55
CA ARG A 178 10.41 3.33 1.14
C ARG A 178 11.34 4.23 0.30
N THR A 179 11.36 4.00 -1.01
CA THR A 179 12.17 4.78 -1.97
C THR A 179 11.85 6.27 -1.98
N CYS A 180 10.59 6.66 -1.75
CA CYS A 180 10.22 8.08 -1.67
C CYS A 180 10.83 8.84 -0.47
N ALA A 181 11.57 8.15 0.42
CA ALA A 181 12.40 8.80 1.43
C ALA A 181 13.76 9.28 0.88
N GLU A 182 14.15 8.86 -0.32
CA GLU A 182 15.40 9.20 -1.00
C GLU A 182 15.51 10.70 -1.31
N GLU A 183 14.39 11.34 -1.64
CA GLU A 183 14.30 12.78 -1.91
C GLU A 183 14.48 13.66 -0.65
N GLY A 184 14.82 13.05 0.46
CA GLY A 184 14.89 13.64 1.79
C GLY A 184 13.76 13.18 2.68
N ALA A 185 14.07 12.82 3.91
CA ALA A 185 13.10 12.47 4.93
C ALA A 185 13.45 13.17 6.23
N THR A 186 12.50 13.85 6.82
CA THR A 186 12.63 14.50 8.11
C THR A 186 12.15 13.60 9.24
N GLU A 187 12.67 13.81 10.44
CA GLU A 187 12.19 13.15 11.65
C GLU A 187 10.68 13.31 11.83
N GLN A 188 10.15 14.51 11.56
CA GLN A 188 8.73 14.83 11.68
C GLN A 188 7.85 14.04 10.70
N GLU A 189 8.33 13.80 9.47
CA GLU A 189 7.62 12.99 8.49
C GLU A 189 7.57 11.53 8.91
N PHE A 190 8.66 10.98 9.45
CA PHE A 190 8.67 9.61 9.97
C PHE A 190 7.74 9.47 11.18
N LEU A 191 7.77 10.40 12.14
CA LEU A 191 6.84 10.40 13.27
C LEU A 191 5.38 10.45 12.84
N SER A 192 5.06 11.30 11.86
CA SER A 192 3.70 11.43 11.33
C SER A 192 3.23 10.14 10.66
N ASP A 193 4.11 9.50 9.88
CA ASP A 193 3.81 8.27 9.17
C ASP A 193 3.65 7.09 10.15
N MET A 194 4.54 6.98 11.15
CA MET A 194 4.45 5.99 12.23
C MET A 194 3.14 6.14 13.00
N ALA A 195 2.79 7.35 13.43
CA ALA A 195 1.55 7.62 14.14
C ALA A 195 0.29 7.32 13.30
N TYR A 196 0.33 7.57 12.01
CA TYR A 196 -0.75 7.20 11.09
C TYR A 196 -0.90 5.68 10.99
N LEU A 197 0.22 4.96 10.74
CA LEU A 197 0.24 3.51 10.57
C LEU A 197 -0.16 2.76 11.85
N ALA A 198 0.27 3.24 13.01
CA ALA A 198 -0.15 2.70 14.30
C ALA A 198 -1.66 2.80 14.50
N ARG A 199 -2.26 3.98 14.25
CA ARG A 199 -3.72 4.16 14.33
C ARG A 199 -4.47 3.29 13.33
N LEU A 200 -3.96 3.16 12.12
CA LEU A 200 -4.54 2.30 11.09
C LEU A 200 -4.56 0.84 11.56
N TRP A 201 -3.43 0.35 12.08
CA TRP A 201 -3.32 -1.00 12.59
C TRP A 201 -4.24 -1.26 13.79
N ASP A 202 -4.33 -0.34 14.73
CA ASP A 202 -5.25 -0.45 15.86
C ASP A 202 -6.71 -0.53 15.41
N GLY A 203 -7.10 0.24 14.40
CA GLY A 203 -8.42 0.16 13.80
C GLY A 203 -8.70 -1.21 13.15
N ILE A 204 -7.71 -1.81 12.47
CA ILE A 204 -7.83 -3.15 11.88
C ILE A 204 -7.97 -4.21 12.98
N ARG A 205 -7.14 -4.14 14.02
CA ARG A 205 -7.21 -5.05 15.17
C ARG A 205 -8.55 -4.98 15.90
N HIS A 206 -9.07 -3.78 16.11
CA HIS A 206 -10.36 -3.60 16.76
C HIS A 206 -11.48 -4.24 15.95
N ARG A 207 -11.53 -4.00 14.65
CA ARG A 207 -12.50 -4.65 13.75
C ARG A 207 -12.37 -6.18 13.78
N ALA A 208 -11.15 -6.71 13.81
CA ALA A 208 -10.94 -8.16 13.87
C ALA A 208 -11.52 -8.80 15.13
N GLN A 209 -11.58 -8.08 16.27
CA GLN A 209 -12.17 -8.56 17.52
C GLN A 209 -13.71 -8.58 17.46
N GLU A 210 -14.32 -7.69 16.68
CA GLU A 210 -15.77 -7.56 16.61
C GLU A 210 -16.40 -8.59 15.64
N VAL A 211 -15.67 -9.04 14.62
CA VAL A 211 -16.20 -9.89 13.56
C VAL A 211 -16.10 -11.37 13.90
N LYS A 212 -17.17 -12.11 13.58
CA LYS A 212 -17.27 -13.56 13.81
C LYS A 212 -17.24 -14.38 12.53
N LYS A 213 -17.32 -13.72 11.37
CA LYS A 213 -17.38 -14.37 10.05
C LYS A 213 -16.25 -13.86 9.17
N PRO A 214 -15.89 -14.59 8.10
CA PRO A 214 -14.98 -14.07 7.08
C PRO A 214 -15.43 -12.69 6.59
N THR A 215 -14.53 -11.68 6.70
CA THR A 215 -14.90 -10.27 6.50
C THR A 215 -13.68 -9.45 6.08
N LEU A 216 -13.89 -8.48 5.21
CA LEU A 216 -12.89 -7.44 4.87
C LEU A 216 -12.66 -6.54 6.09
N LEU A 217 -11.43 -6.51 6.62
CA LEU A 217 -11.02 -5.65 7.73
C LEU A 217 -10.47 -4.31 7.25
N TYR A 218 -9.67 -4.33 6.19
CA TYR A 218 -9.05 -3.16 5.59
C TYR A 218 -9.00 -3.31 4.08
N GLN A 219 -9.40 -2.27 3.39
CA GLN A 219 -9.29 -2.15 1.95
C GLN A 219 -8.12 -1.22 1.63
N ASP A 220 -7.20 -1.69 0.77
CA ASP A 220 -6.07 -0.87 0.35
C ASP A 220 -6.52 0.36 -0.47
N LEU A 221 -5.66 1.34 -0.54
CA LEU A 221 -5.93 2.62 -1.18
C LEU A 221 -6.31 2.46 -2.66
N THR A 222 -7.22 3.30 -3.14
CA THR A 222 -7.53 3.42 -4.58
C THR A 222 -6.34 3.98 -5.34
N LEU A 223 -6.34 3.86 -6.66
CA LEU A 223 -5.32 4.45 -7.52
C LEU A 223 -5.10 5.94 -7.21
N ALA A 224 -6.17 6.73 -7.14
CA ALA A 224 -6.07 8.15 -6.81
C ALA A 224 -5.40 8.39 -5.44
N GLN A 225 -5.81 7.63 -4.41
CA GLN A 225 -5.23 7.76 -3.07
C GLN A 225 -3.77 7.34 -3.02
N ARG A 226 -3.38 6.26 -3.73
CA ARG A 226 -1.98 5.84 -3.86
C ARG A 226 -1.13 6.91 -4.53
N THR A 227 -1.64 7.50 -5.61
CA THR A 227 -0.96 8.60 -6.30
C THR A 227 -0.75 9.80 -5.37
N LEU A 228 -1.79 10.19 -4.63
CA LEU A 228 -1.68 11.29 -3.66
C LEU A 228 -0.67 10.98 -2.54
N ARG A 229 -0.62 9.75 -2.08
CA ARG A 229 0.34 9.31 -1.06
C ARG A 229 1.78 9.33 -1.56
N ASP A 230 2.02 8.81 -2.78
CA ASP A 230 3.36 8.47 -3.25
C ASP A 230 3.99 9.56 -4.12
N MET A 231 3.20 10.36 -4.84
CA MET A 231 3.69 11.23 -5.91
C MET A 231 3.51 12.73 -5.63
N VAL A 232 2.63 13.13 -4.72
CA VAL A 232 2.44 14.56 -4.41
C VAL A 232 3.57 15.06 -3.53
N HIS A 233 4.31 16.06 -4.01
CA HIS A 233 5.36 16.77 -3.29
C HIS A 233 5.21 18.29 -3.43
N GLU A 234 6.01 19.07 -2.71
CA GLU A 234 6.04 20.52 -2.85
C GLU A 234 6.47 20.93 -4.26
N GLY A 235 5.65 21.73 -4.93
CA GLY A 235 5.87 22.16 -6.31
C GLY A 235 5.15 21.34 -7.37
N CYS A 236 4.53 20.22 -7.03
CA CYS A 236 3.65 19.47 -7.93
C CYS A 236 2.31 20.18 -8.11
N LEU A 237 1.84 20.31 -9.36
CA LEU A 237 0.51 20.84 -9.67
C LEU A 237 -0.50 19.68 -9.78
N LEU A 238 -1.50 19.70 -8.90
CA LEU A 238 -2.55 18.69 -8.88
C LEU A 238 -3.83 19.24 -9.55
N TYR A 239 -4.30 18.55 -10.58
CA TYR A 239 -5.56 18.82 -11.23
C TYR A 239 -6.51 17.64 -11.06
N THR A 240 -7.73 17.90 -10.60
CA THR A 240 -8.80 16.92 -10.52
C THR A 240 -9.92 17.30 -11.47
N SER A 241 -10.48 16.37 -12.23
CA SER A 241 -11.65 16.65 -13.03
C SER A 241 -12.84 16.90 -12.12
N PRO A 242 -13.74 17.83 -12.49
CA PRO A 242 -14.96 18.05 -11.75
C PRO A 242 -15.78 16.78 -11.66
N SER A 243 -16.39 16.54 -10.50
CA SER A 243 -17.30 15.40 -10.28
C SER A 243 -18.42 15.43 -11.34
N PRO A 244 -18.92 14.29 -11.81
CA PRO A 244 -20.12 14.24 -12.64
C PRO A 244 -21.32 15.00 -12.04
N ARG A 245 -21.35 15.17 -10.71
CA ARG A 245 -22.36 16.00 -10.02
C ARG A 245 -22.19 17.50 -10.30
N ASP A 246 -21.00 17.98 -10.55
CA ASP A 246 -20.72 19.40 -10.81
C ASP A 246 -21.08 19.78 -12.25
N ARG A 247 -21.16 18.81 -13.18
CA ARG A 247 -21.61 19.04 -14.56
C ARG A 247 -23.11 19.34 -14.69
N SER A 248 -23.91 18.97 -13.68
CA SER A 248 -25.36 19.18 -13.72
C SER A 248 -25.78 20.63 -13.43
N VAL A 249 -24.88 21.47 -12.91
CA VAL A 249 -25.17 22.85 -12.51
C VAL A 249 -24.85 23.88 -13.59
N SER A 250 -24.13 23.53 -14.66
CA SER A 250 -23.71 24.48 -15.70
C SER A 250 -24.49 24.44 -17.00
N ARG A 251 -25.68 23.87 -17.03
CA ARG A 251 -26.65 24.11 -18.13
C ARG A 251 -27.49 25.34 -17.79
N MET A 252 -26.92 26.52 -18.04
CA MET A 252 -27.76 27.67 -18.26
C MET A 252 -28.57 27.43 -19.55
N PRO A 253 -29.92 27.60 -19.54
CA PRO A 253 -30.67 27.60 -20.77
C PRO A 253 -30.22 28.85 -21.56
N SER A 254 -29.75 28.64 -22.79
CA SER A 254 -29.62 29.74 -23.72
C SER A 254 -30.99 30.30 -23.96
N SER A 255 -31.25 31.48 -23.44
CA SER A 255 -32.44 32.28 -23.79
C SER A 255 -32.39 32.56 -25.28
N ALA A 256 -33.45 32.14 -25.99
CA ALA A 256 -33.76 32.57 -27.34
C ALA A 256 -33.97 34.08 -27.40
#